data_faa2358ce545aae661ddcf82a239e2fa
#
_entry.id   faa2358ce545aae661ddcf82a239e2fa
#
_cell.length_a   1.000
_cell.length_b   1.000
_cell.length_c   1.000
_cell.angle_alpha   90.00
_cell.angle_beta   90.00
_cell.angle_gamma   90.00
#
_symmetry.space_group_name_H-M   'P 1'
#
loop_
_entity.id
_entity.type
_entity.pdbx_description
1 polymer ?
#
loop_
_entity_poly.entity_id
_entity_poly.type
_entity_poly.pdbx_seq_one_letter_code
_entity_poly.pdbx_strand_id
1 'polypeptide(L)'
;WCTKMHATTFRDRDVTAVLEREFVTGKIDAGRYPDLVRALGVRAYPTTVIAAPDGKILRVVEGFKTAEETARLLREAQAALREHRAQLILTSGTKPK
;
A
#
# COMPACT_ATOMS: atom_id res chain seq x y z
N TRP A 1 13.13 5.60 -12.20
CA TRP A 1 11.68 5.71 -11.94
C TRP A 1 11.36 5.98 -10.48
N CYS A 2 12.08 5.38 -9.54
CA CYS A 2 11.85 5.65 -8.11
C CYS A 2 12.07 7.13 -7.79
N THR A 3 13.16 7.71 -8.28
CA THR A 3 13.46 9.12 -8.08
C THR A 3 12.36 10.00 -8.67
N LYS A 4 11.88 9.65 -9.87
CA LYS A 4 10.82 10.40 -10.53
C LYS A 4 9.53 10.33 -9.72
N MET A 5 9.18 9.17 -9.18
CA MET A 5 7.98 9.00 -8.38
C MET A 5 8.05 9.82 -7.09
N HIS A 6 9.22 9.87 -6.45
CA HIS A 6 9.42 10.73 -5.28
C HIS A 6 9.31 12.21 -5.63
N ALA A 7 9.84 12.62 -6.79
CA ALA A 7 9.85 14.02 -7.19
C ALA A 7 8.49 14.52 -7.65
N THR A 8 7.61 13.64 -8.10
CA THR A 8 6.30 14.01 -8.67
C THR A 8 5.13 13.45 -7.88
N THR A 9 4.91 12.14 -7.94
CA THR A 9 3.74 11.49 -7.35
C THR A 9 3.64 11.71 -5.85
N PHE A 10 4.71 11.50 -5.13
CA PHE A 10 4.72 11.64 -3.66
C PHE A 10 4.90 13.07 -3.17
N ARG A 11 4.98 14.03 -4.08
CA ARG A 11 4.94 15.45 -3.76
C ARG A 11 3.61 16.10 -4.10
N ASP A 12 2.73 15.38 -4.77
CA ASP A 12 1.39 15.86 -5.07
C ASP A 12 0.63 16.09 -3.76
N ARG A 13 -0.07 17.22 -3.68
CA ARG A 13 -0.77 17.62 -2.45
C ARG A 13 -1.87 16.65 -2.05
N ASP A 14 -2.64 16.16 -3.03
CA ASP A 14 -3.76 15.28 -2.76
C ASP A 14 -3.26 13.92 -2.28
N VAL A 15 -2.23 13.39 -2.92
CA VAL A 15 -1.61 12.12 -2.53
C VAL A 15 -1.02 12.25 -1.13
N THR A 16 -0.26 13.32 -0.87
CA THR A 16 0.37 13.55 0.43
C THR A 16 -0.66 13.68 1.53
N ALA A 17 -1.74 14.42 1.27
CA ALA A 17 -2.80 14.62 2.27
C ALA A 17 -3.47 13.31 2.65
N VAL A 18 -3.77 12.46 1.67
CA VAL A 18 -4.38 11.14 1.93
C VAL A 18 -3.41 10.25 2.70
N LEU A 19 -2.14 10.21 2.28
CA LEU A 19 -1.14 9.40 2.96
C LEU A 19 -0.95 9.80 4.42
N GLU A 20 -0.90 11.09 4.69
CA GLU A 20 -0.71 11.58 6.06
C GLU A 20 -1.89 11.27 6.98
N ARG A 21 -3.11 11.34 6.44
CA ARG A 21 -4.32 11.12 7.25
C ARG A 21 -4.70 9.66 7.41
N GLU A 22 -4.49 8.86 6.36
CA GLU A 22 -5.08 7.53 6.27
C GLU A 22 -4.08 6.39 6.30
N PHE A 23 -2.79 6.69 6.15
CA PHE A 23 -1.77 5.67 6.00
C PHE A 23 -0.54 5.93 6.86
N VAL A 24 0.11 4.84 7.25
CA VAL A 24 1.47 4.90 7.77
C VAL A 24 2.39 4.52 6.61
N THR A 25 3.28 5.41 6.25
CA THR A 25 4.15 5.19 5.09
C THR A 25 5.57 4.82 5.52
N GLY A 26 6.20 4.01 4.70
CA GLY A 26 7.59 3.62 4.89
C GLY A 26 8.26 3.45 3.56
N LYS A 27 9.58 3.68 3.54
CA LYS A 27 10.39 3.50 2.37
C LYS A 27 11.39 2.39 2.65
N ILE A 28 11.42 1.39 1.78
CA ILE A 28 12.27 0.22 1.97
C ILE A 28 13.33 0.19 0.88
N ASP A 29 14.58 0.12 1.31
CA ASP A 29 15.71 -0.07 0.41
C ASP A 29 15.84 -1.56 0.09
N ALA A 30 15.58 -1.92 -1.16
CA ALA A 30 15.60 -3.30 -1.61
C ALA A 30 16.96 -3.98 -1.37
N GLY A 31 18.03 -3.21 -1.47
CA GLY A 31 19.38 -3.74 -1.24
C GLY A 31 19.63 -4.15 0.21
N ARG A 32 18.91 -3.54 1.15
CA ARG A 32 19.05 -3.83 2.58
C ARG A 32 18.13 -4.95 3.07
N TYR A 33 17.06 -5.23 2.33
CA TYR A 33 16.04 -6.19 2.75
C TYR A 33 15.74 -7.19 1.63
N PRO A 34 16.75 -7.95 1.18
CA PRO A 34 16.56 -8.87 0.05
C PRO A 34 15.55 -9.98 0.33
N ASP A 35 15.46 -10.44 1.58
CA ASP A 35 14.50 -11.48 1.94
C ASP A 35 13.06 -10.97 1.86
N LEU A 36 12.83 -9.74 2.30
CA LEU A 36 11.51 -9.11 2.20
C LEU A 36 11.12 -8.90 0.75
N VAL A 37 12.05 -8.44 -0.08
CA VAL A 37 11.83 -8.25 -1.51
C VAL A 37 11.40 -9.55 -2.17
N ARG A 38 12.07 -10.66 -1.85
CA ARG A 38 11.69 -11.97 -2.38
C ARG A 38 10.33 -12.44 -1.87
N ALA A 39 10.08 -12.26 -0.58
CA ALA A 39 8.81 -12.66 0.03
C ALA A 39 7.62 -11.94 -0.59
N LEU A 40 7.80 -10.66 -0.95
CA LEU A 40 6.76 -9.86 -1.57
C LEU A 40 6.65 -10.08 -3.08
N GLY A 41 7.58 -10.82 -3.67
CA GLY A 41 7.57 -11.09 -5.10
C GLY A 41 7.91 -9.88 -5.96
N VAL A 42 8.71 -8.95 -5.44
CA VAL A 42 9.09 -7.74 -6.17
C VAL A 42 10.01 -8.08 -7.34
N ARG A 43 9.61 -7.68 -8.54
CA ARG A 43 10.37 -7.93 -9.77
C ARG A 43 10.82 -6.66 -10.47
N ALA A 44 10.29 -5.54 -10.11
CA ALA A 44 10.56 -4.25 -10.75
C ALA A 44 10.54 -3.14 -9.72
N TYR A 45 11.17 -2.03 -10.04
CA TYR A 45 11.20 -0.84 -9.17
C TYR A 45 10.70 0.38 -9.94
N PRO A 46 9.93 1.25 -9.33
CA PRO A 46 9.41 1.14 -7.96
C PRO A 46 8.31 0.10 -7.85
N THR A 47 8.12 -0.45 -6.66
CA THR A 47 6.96 -1.28 -6.32
C THR A 47 6.33 -0.71 -5.07
N THR A 48 5.02 -0.52 -5.11
CA THR A 48 4.26 -0.03 -3.96
C THR A 48 3.44 -1.16 -3.37
N VAL A 49 3.59 -1.37 -2.08
CA VAL A 49 2.83 -2.38 -1.34
C VAL A 49 1.92 -1.68 -0.36
N ILE A 50 0.64 -2.04 -0.39
CA ILE A 50 -0.34 -1.51 0.55
C ILE A 50 -0.88 -2.67 1.37
N ALA A 51 -0.73 -2.58 2.68
CA ALA A 51 -1.12 -3.64 3.60
C ALA A 51 -2.05 -3.13 4.68
N ALA A 52 -2.91 -4.01 5.18
CA ALA A 52 -3.73 -3.74 6.35
C ALA A 52 -2.87 -3.79 7.61
N PRO A 53 -3.32 -3.18 8.72
CA PRO A 53 -2.56 -3.21 9.98
C PRO A 53 -2.26 -4.60 10.52
N ASP A 54 -3.07 -5.59 10.17
CA ASP A 54 -2.84 -6.98 10.58
C ASP A 54 -1.84 -7.73 9.72
N GLY A 55 -1.27 -7.06 8.71
CA GLY A 55 -0.28 -7.63 7.83
C GLY A 55 -0.81 -8.17 6.51
N LYS A 56 -2.14 -8.17 6.32
CA LYS A 56 -2.69 -8.64 5.03
C LYS A 56 -2.32 -7.69 3.91
N ILE A 57 -1.74 -8.22 2.85
CA ILE A 57 -1.41 -7.44 1.66
C ILE A 57 -2.70 -7.17 0.88
N LEU A 58 -3.01 -5.90 0.70
CA LEU A 58 -4.20 -5.47 -0.03
C LEU A 58 -3.91 -5.23 -1.50
N ARG A 59 -2.78 -4.61 -1.81
CA ARG A 59 -2.37 -4.31 -3.19
C ARG A 59 -0.86 -4.35 -3.32
N VAL A 60 -0.38 -4.84 -4.45
CA VAL A 60 1.02 -4.74 -4.87
C VAL A 60 1.01 -4.14 -6.26
N VAL A 61 1.66 -3.01 -6.44
CA VAL A 61 1.64 -2.27 -7.70
C VAL A 61 3.05 -2.06 -8.19
N GLU A 62 3.38 -2.62 -9.34
CA GLU A 62 4.68 -2.48 -9.96
C GLU A 62 4.75 -1.26 -10.86
N GLY A 63 5.89 -0.59 -10.84
CA GLY A 63 6.22 0.47 -11.77
C GLY A 63 5.78 1.86 -11.32
N PHE A 64 6.21 2.83 -12.10
CA PHE A 64 5.88 4.24 -11.87
C PHE A 64 4.38 4.47 -12.02
N LYS A 65 3.81 5.22 -11.09
CA LYS A 65 2.41 5.65 -11.14
C LYS A 65 2.35 7.17 -10.99
N THR A 66 1.46 7.78 -11.75
CA THR A 66 1.19 9.22 -11.64
C THR A 66 0.43 9.51 -10.35
N ALA A 67 0.33 10.81 -10.02
CA ALA A 67 -0.45 11.22 -8.86
C ALA A 67 -1.91 10.78 -8.95
N GLU A 68 -2.53 10.88 -10.13
CA GLU A 68 -3.91 10.45 -10.35
C GLU A 68 -4.08 8.95 -10.16
N GLU A 69 -3.18 8.17 -10.75
CA GLU A 69 -3.21 6.72 -10.61
C GLU A 69 -3.01 6.30 -9.17
N THR A 70 -2.08 6.95 -8.47
CA THR A 70 -1.82 6.68 -7.06
C THR A 70 -3.01 7.03 -6.19
N ALA A 71 -3.65 8.17 -6.43
CA ALA A 71 -4.84 8.56 -5.68
C ALA A 71 -5.96 7.53 -5.85
N ARG A 72 -6.13 7.01 -7.05
CA ARG A 72 -7.12 5.96 -7.33
C ARG A 72 -6.77 4.67 -6.57
N LEU A 73 -5.50 4.27 -6.61
CA LEU A 73 -5.03 3.08 -5.89
C LEU A 73 -5.26 3.20 -4.40
N LEU A 74 -5.02 4.37 -3.83
CA LEU A 74 -5.26 4.61 -2.40
C LEU A 74 -6.74 4.50 -2.06
N ARG A 75 -7.62 5.01 -2.90
CA ARG A 75 -9.07 4.87 -2.69
C ARG A 75 -9.51 3.41 -2.78
N GLU A 76 -8.99 2.66 -3.75
CA GLU A 76 -9.27 1.24 -3.89
C GLU A 76 -8.77 0.46 -2.68
N ALA A 77 -7.59 0.79 -2.19
CA ALA A 77 -7.03 0.15 -1.01
C ALA A 77 -7.85 0.43 0.24
N GLN A 78 -8.37 1.66 0.38
CA GLN A 78 -9.25 2.01 1.49
C GLN A 78 -10.55 1.21 1.45
N ALA A 79 -11.12 1.03 0.26
CA ALA A 79 -12.32 0.21 0.08
C ALA A 79 -12.03 -1.25 0.42
N ALA A 80 -10.89 -1.78 -0.04
CA ALA A 80 -10.48 -3.15 0.27
C ALA A 80 -10.23 -3.33 1.77
N LEU A 81 -9.70 -2.32 2.44
CA LEU A 81 -9.49 -2.36 3.88
C LEU A 81 -10.81 -2.42 4.64
N ARG A 82 -11.79 -1.62 4.24
CA ARG A 82 -13.12 -1.64 4.87
C ARG A 82 -13.77 -3.01 4.73
N GLU A 83 -13.67 -3.61 3.55
CA GLU A 83 -14.19 -4.95 3.31
C GLU A 83 -13.48 -5.99 4.15
N HIS A 84 -12.15 -5.90 4.22
CA HIS A 84 -11.36 -6.82 5.04
C HIS A 84 -11.72 -6.72 6.52
N ARG A 85 -11.89 -5.49 7.03
CA ARG A 85 -12.31 -5.27 8.41
C ARG A 85 -13.70 -5.81 8.69
N ALA A 86 -14.62 -5.64 7.75
CA ALA A 86 -15.98 -6.16 7.88
C ALA A 86 -15.96 -7.69 7.97
N GLN A 87 -15.14 -8.36 7.15
CA GLN A 87 -14.99 -9.81 7.19
C GLN A 87 -14.41 -10.29 8.51
N LEU A 88 -13.42 -9.57 9.04
CA LEU A 88 -12.83 -9.90 10.35
C LEU A 88 -13.86 -9.79 11.46
N ILE A 89 -14.67 -8.75 11.45
CA ILE A 89 -15.72 -8.53 12.43
C ILE A 89 -16.75 -9.64 12.35
N LEU A 90 -17.21 -9.99 11.14
CA LEU A 90 -18.17 -11.07 10.95
C LEU A 90 -17.61 -12.42 11.42
N THR A 91 -16.37 -12.70 11.07
CA THR A 91 -15.70 -13.93 11.49
C THR A 91 -15.59 -13.99 13.01
N SER A 92 -15.19 -12.91 13.64
CA SER A 92 -15.09 -12.84 15.11
C SER A 92 -16.44 -12.97 15.76
N GLY A 93 -17.49 -12.38 15.17
CA GLY A 93 -18.84 -12.45 15.71
C GLY A 93 -19.48 -13.81 15.58
N THR A 94 -19.05 -14.64 14.64
CA THR A 94 -19.60 -15.97 14.42
C THR A 94 -18.88 -17.06 15.20
N LYS A 95 -17.68 -16.78 15.68
CA LYS A 95 -16.92 -17.76 16.46
C LYS A 95 -17.37 -17.77 17.91
N PRO A 96 -17.83 -18.91 18.42
CA PRO A 96 -18.12 -18.99 19.84
C PRO A 96 -16.82 -18.90 20.63
N LYS A 97 -16.90 -18.25 21.71
CA LYS A 97 -15.75 -18.09 22.59
C LYS A 97 -15.83 -19.04 23.78
#